data_98c289c1fcf5583b45b41e7bfd39f7c0
#
_entry.id   98c289c1fcf5583b45b41e7bfd39f7c0
#
_cell.length_a   1.000
_cell.length_b   1.000
_cell.length_c   1.000
_cell.angle_alpha   90.00
_cell.angle_beta   90.00
_cell.angle_gamma   90.00
#
_symmetry.space_group_name_H-M   'P 1'
#
loop_
_entity.id
_entity.type
_entity.pdbx_description
1 polymer ?
#
loop_
_entity_poly.entity_id
_entity_poly.type
_entity_poly.pdbx_seq_one_letter_code
_entity_poly.pdbx_strand_id
1 'polypeptide(L)'
;MSIEMPRCQFKMTSTLLNCFDSLKLDKEHTLVVSPDETGVSRAIFYASHLNLPLSLFYRKYTGKPGQNGKIFEYLGEDVTDKDILLIDDMINSGNTMLRTAEQLKAAGAKDIYCMAPFALFTNGLEVFDEAFAKGTFKCVCTTNLIYAPEELKTRDWYLQADMVPYMGRIIDALNTDESIYDLIHSTSRLQDLASQMKISDLIDEDDTETI
;
A
#
# COMPACT_ATOMS: atom_id res chain seq x y z
N MET A 1 14.73 23.50 -3.31
CA MET A 1 13.45 23.68 -4.02
C MET A 1 12.78 22.32 -4.03
N SER A 2 11.99 22.04 -2.98
CA SER A 2 11.24 20.77 -2.87
C SER A 2 10.14 20.80 -3.92
N ILE A 3 10.23 19.92 -4.90
CA ILE A 3 9.13 19.67 -5.83
C ILE A 3 8.08 18.92 -5.00
N GLU A 4 7.09 19.66 -4.51
CA GLU A 4 5.88 19.07 -3.98
C GLU A 4 5.19 18.28 -5.11
N MET A 5 5.29 16.98 -5.05
CA MET A 5 4.42 16.07 -5.80
C MET A 5 3.35 15.46 -4.89
N PRO A 6 2.46 16.24 -4.28
CA PRO A 6 1.55 15.71 -3.27
C PRO A 6 0.21 15.21 -3.81
N ARG A 7 -0.20 15.60 -5.01
CA ARG A 7 -1.63 15.62 -5.34
C ARG A 7 -2.12 14.51 -6.26
N CYS A 8 -1.30 14.02 -7.18
CA CYS A 8 -1.59 12.80 -7.92
C CYS A 8 -1.53 11.54 -7.05
N GLN A 9 -0.72 11.56 -5.98
CA GLN A 9 -0.65 10.47 -5.00
C GLN A 9 -2.00 10.22 -4.32
N PHE A 10 -2.78 11.26 -4.11
CA PHE A 10 -4.08 11.19 -3.43
C PHE A 10 -5.07 10.27 -4.12
N LYS A 11 -5.19 10.41 -5.44
CA LYS A 11 -6.15 9.61 -6.22
C LYS A 11 -5.66 8.18 -6.44
N MET A 12 -4.36 8.01 -6.62
CA MET A 12 -3.72 6.69 -6.65
C MET A 12 -3.96 5.94 -5.34
N THR A 13 -3.80 6.63 -4.20
CA THR A 13 -4.08 6.09 -2.88
C THR A 13 -5.53 5.66 -2.74
N SER A 14 -6.50 6.53 -3.07
CA SER A 14 -7.92 6.18 -2.94
C SER A 14 -8.32 5.02 -3.86
N THR A 15 -7.74 4.93 -5.05
CA THR A 15 -8.03 3.83 -5.98
C THR A 15 -7.39 2.53 -5.50
N LEU A 16 -6.16 2.59 -4.99
CA LEU A 16 -5.51 1.45 -4.34
C LEU A 16 -6.29 1.00 -3.10
N LEU A 17 -6.75 1.92 -2.28
CA LEU A 17 -7.54 1.59 -1.09
C LEU A 17 -8.88 0.94 -1.45
N ASN A 18 -9.56 1.36 -2.51
CA ASN A 18 -10.78 0.69 -2.97
C ASN A 18 -10.55 -0.79 -3.33
N CYS A 19 -9.33 -1.16 -3.76
CA CYS A 19 -9.01 -2.57 -3.96
C CYS A 19 -8.96 -3.34 -2.63
N PHE A 20 -8.72 -2.64 -1.50
CA PHE A 20 -8.66 -3.23 -0.17
C PHE A 20 -9.99 -3.21 0.58
N ASP A 21 -10.97 -2.38 0.19
CA ASP A 21 -12.32 -2.41 0.78
C ASP A 21 -12.96 -3.81 0.66
N SER A 22 -12.62 -4.52 -0.43
CA SER A 22 -13.06 -5.90 -0.61
C SER A 22 -12.40 -6.90 0.37
N LEU A 23 -11.34 -6.50 1.07
CA LEU A 23 -10.55 -7.37 1.95
C LEU A 23 -10.98 -7.32 3.42
N LYS A 24 -11.96 -6.46 3.77
CA LYS A 24 -12.49 -6.30 5.13
C LYS A 24 -11.39 -6.28 6.20
N LEU A 25 -10.46 -5.30 6.08
CA LEU A 25 -9.38 -5.14 7.05
C LEU A 25 -9.92 -4.62 8.38
N ASP A 26 -9.63 -5.33 9.44
CA ASP A 26 -9.90 -4.89 10.80
C ASP A 26 -8.90 -3.80 11.21
N LYS A 27 -9.42 -2.58 11.46
CA LYS A 27 -8.58 -1.42 11.81
C LYS A 27 -7.82 -1.59 13.11
N GLU A 28 -8.38 -2.27 14.08
CA GLU A 28 -7.72 -2.48 15.38
C GLU A 28 -6.50 -3.41 15.24
N HIS A 29 -6.54 -4.29 14.25
CA HIS A 29 -5.51 -5.27 13.97
C HIS A 29 -4.72 -4.98 12.68
N THR A 30 -4.80 -3.76 12.15
CA THR A 30 -4.08 -3.37 10.92
C THR A 30 -3.01 -2.32 11.19
N LEU A 31 -1.86 -2.47 10.56
CA LEU A 31 -0.68 -1.61 10.71
C LEU A 31 -0.13 -1.23 9.33
N VAL A 32 0.18 0.05 9.15
CA VAL A 32 0.92 0.53 7.97
C VAL A 32 2.41 0.40 8.21
N VAL A 33 3.13 -0.18 7.24
CA VAL A 33 4.59 -0.32 7.32
C VAL A 33 5.25 0.26 6.07
N SER A 34 6.30 1.08 6.29
CA SER A 34 7.22 1.50 5.22
C SER A 34 8.41 0.54 5.14
N PRO A 35 8.77 0.02 3.95
CA PRO A 35 9.88 -0.92 3.80
C PRO A 35 11.25 -0.27 3.99
N ASP A 36 11.34 1.05 3.89
CA ASP A 36 12.56 1.83 4.17
C ASP A 36 12.26 3.30 4.47
N GLU A 37 13.31 4.09 4.71
CA GLU A 37 13.19 5.51 5.05
C GLU A 37 12.68 6.37 3.88
N THR A 38 12.86 5.93 2.65
CA THR A 38 12.48 6.71 1.46
C THR A 38 10.98 6.70 1.22
N GLY A 39 10.29 5.64 1.62
CA GLY A 39 8.84 5.48 1.53
C GLY A 39 8.04 6.12 2.67
N VAL A 40 8.70 6.58 3.74
CA VAL A 40 8.03 7.02 4.99
C VAL A 40 6.98 8.11 4.76
N SER A 41 7.27 9.13 3.95
CA SER A 41 6.30 10.21 3.69
C SER A 41 5.00 9.70 3.09
N ARG A 42 5.08 8.68 2.25
CA ARG A 42 3.91 8.03 1.65
C ARG A 42 3.19 7.17 2.67
N ALA A 43 3.91 6.39 3.45
CA ALA A 43 3.33 5.58 4.50
C ALA A 43 2.61 6.44 5.55
N ILE A 44 3.17 7.62 5.94
CA ILE A 44 2.50 8.62 6.78
C ILE A 44 1.17 9.04 6.16
N PHE A 45 1.15 9.29 4.86
CA PHE A 45 -0.07 9.70 4.16
C PHE A 45 -1.16 8.63 4.30
N TYR A 46 -0.85 7.35 4.03
CA TYR A 46 -1.81 6.25 4.19
C TYR A 46 -2.25 6.07 5.66
N ALA A 47 -1.30 6.02 6.57
CA ALA A 47 -1.57 5.85 7.99
C ALA A 47 -2.49 6.95 8.54
N SER A 48 -2.23 8.23 8.19
CA SER A 48 -3.03 9.36 8.63
C SER A 48 -4.46 9.33 8.06
N HIS A 49 -4.63 8.95 6.79
CA HIS A 49 -5.96 8.93 6.15
C HIS A 49 -6.80 7.73 6.57
N LEU A 50 -6.15 6.60 6.86
CA LEU A 50 -6.83 5.39 7.36
C LEU A 50 -7.00 5.40 8.88
N ASN A 51 -6.37 6.36 9.57
CA ASN A 51 -6.27 6.40 11.03
C ASN A 51 -5.68 5.09 11.60
N LEU A 52 -4.59 4.64 10.98
CA LEU A 52 -3.85 3.44 11.37
C LEU A 52 -2.48 3.79 11.95
N PRO A 53 -1.93 2.97 12.85
CA PRO A 53 -0.57 3.15 13.32
C PRO A 53 0.44 2.94 12.20
N LEU A 54 1.61 3.61 12.31
CA LEU A 54 2.70 3.56 11.36
C LEU A 54 3.93 2.95 11.99
N SER A 55 4.55 2.05 11.25
CA SER A 55 5.86 1.48 11.56
C SER A 55 6.76 1.52 10.32
N LEU A 56 8.05 1.34 10.49
CA LEU A 56 8.98 1.42 9.38
C LEU A 56 10.21 0.55 9.58
N PHE A 57 10.85 0.21 8.48
CA PHE A 57 12.22 -0.29 8.46
C PHE A 57 13.17 0.86 8.17
N TYR A 58 14.32 0.86 8.83
CA TYR A 58 15.36 1.82 8.56
C TYR A 58 16.74 1.15 8.44
N ARG A 59 17.66 1.84 7.78
CA ARG A 59 19.01 1.34 7.55
C ARG A 59 19.92 1.78 8.69
N LYS A 60 20.26 0.85 9.56
CA LYS A 60 21.28 1.07 10.58
C LYS A 60 22.65 0.77 10.01
N TYR A 61 23.52 1.74 10.05
CA TYR A 61 24.92 1.54 9.70
C TYR A 61 25.66 1.00 10.92
N THR A 62 25.96 -0.31 10.92
CA THR A 62 26.82 -0.93 11.93
C THR A 62 28.20 -1.07 11.35
N GLY A 63 29.07 -0.11 11.58
CA GLY A 63 30.41 -0.33 11.07
C GLY A 63 31.40 0.77 11.36
N LYS A 64 32.63 0.34 11.60
CA LYS A 64 33.82 1.18 11.51
C LYS A 64 33.92 1.71 10.07
N PRO A 65 34.48 2.91 9.83
CA PRO A 65 34.73 3.41 8.48
C PRO A 65 35.40 2.35 7.60
N GLY A 66 34.73 1.96 6.49
CA GLY A 66 35.21 0.95 5.56
C GLY A 66 34.55 -0.45 5.64
N GLN A 67 33.70 -0.71 6.62
CA GLN A 67 32.86 -1.93 6.65
C GLN A 67 31.41 -1.59 6.26
N ASN A 68 30.95 -2.12 5.13
CA ASN A 68 29.59 -1.94 4.58
C ASN A 68 28.54 -2.77 5.33
N GLY A 69 28.49 -2.69 6.65
CA GLY A 69 27.46 -3.35 7.45
C GLY A 69 26.16 -2.52 7.44
N LYS A 70 25.28 -2.76 6.50
CA LYS A 70 23.91 -2.22 6.51
C LYS A 70 22.98 -3.26 7.11
N ILE A 71 22.37 -2.97 8.24
CA ILE A 71 21.32 -3.80 8.85
C ILE A 71 20.01 -3.05 8.66
N PHE A 72 18.98 -3.76 8.23
CA PHE A 72 17.61 -3.24 8.25
C PHE A 72 16.99 -3.59 9.61
N GLU A 73 16.60 -2.59 10.34
CA GLU A 73 16.04 -2.70 11.67
C GLU A 73 14.59 -2.18 11.65
N TYR A 74 13.71 -2.90 12.29
CA TYR A 74 12.30 -2.52 12.42
C TYR A 74 12.12 -1.54 13.56
N LEU A 75 11.31 -0.51 13.34
CA LEU A 75 10.92 0.48 14.33
C LEU A 75 9.42 0.67 14.29
N GLY A 76 8.74 0.34 15.36
CA GLY A 76 7.30 0.53 15.47
C GLY A 76 6.64 -0.41 16.44
N GLU A 77 5.33 -0.62 16.26
CA GLU A 77 4.51 -1.48 17.10
C GLU A 77 4.77 -2.97 16.88
N ASP A 78 4.37 -3.80 17.83
CA ASP A 78 4.34 -5.25 17.67
C ASP A 78 3.45 -5.64 16.48
N VAL A 79 3.97 -6.51 15.63
CA VAL A 79 3.30 -6.97 14.40
C VAL A 79 2.57 -8.31 14.61
N THR A 80 2.70 -8.91 15.78
CA THR A 80 2.12 -10.24 16.09
C THR A 80 0.61 -10.23 15.86
N ASP A 81 0.12 -11.17 15.05
CA ASP A 81 -1.28 -11.35 14.66
C ASP A 81 -1.94 -10.15 13.98
N LYS A 82 -1.14 -9.16 13.52
CA LYS A 82 -1.65 -7.99 12.79
C LYS A 82 -1.60 -8.19 11.28
N ASP A 83 -2.58 -7.60 10.61
CA ASP A 83 -2.59 -7.41 9.16
C ASP A 83 -1.71 -6.21 8.80
N ILE A 84 -0.85 -6.37 7.81
CA ILE A 84 0.15 -5.35 7.44
C ILE A 84 -0.14 -4.77 6.06
N LEU A 85 -0.27 -3.45 5.99
CA LEU A 85 -0.21 -2.69 4.73
C LEU A 85 1.23 -2.25 4.48
N LEU A 86 1.95 -3.00 3.67
CA LEU A 86 3.33 -2.70 3.29
C LEU A 86 3.33 -1.78 2.06
N ILE A 87 3.72 -0.52 2.25
CA ILE A 87 3.53 0.55 1.25
C ILE A 87 4.87 1.06 0.74
N ASP A 88 5.05 0.97 -0.57
CA ASP A 88 6.23 1.49 -1.28
C ASP A 88 5.82 2.41 -2.45
N ASP A 89 6.78 3.06 -3.09
CA ASP A 89 6.54 3.89 -4.27
C ASP A 89 6.59 3.08 -5.56
N MET A 90 7.43 2.09 -5.60
CA MET A 90 7.61 1.28 -6.79
C MET A 90 8.16 -0.10 -6.44
N ILE A 91 7.59 -1.10 -7.06
CA ILE A 91 8.17 -2.43 -7.12
C ILE A 91 9.07 -2.51 -8.36
N ASN A 92 10.37 -2.37 -8.18
CA ASN A 92 11.33 -2.59 -9.25
C ASN A 92 11.60 -4.09 -9.41
N SER A 93 12.54 -4.64 -8.66
CA SER A 93 12.82 -6.09 -8.65
C SER A 93 11.97 -6.87 -7.63
N GLY A 94 11.35 -6.17 -6.68
CA GLY A 94 10.63 -6.76 -5.56
C GLY A 94 11.47 -7.12 -4.35
N ASN A 95 12.80 -7.12 -4.45
CA ASN A 95 13.69 -7.59 -3.37
C ASN A 95 13.46 -6.89 -2.03
N THR A 96 13.28 -5.56 -2.02
CA THR A 96 13.03 -4.81 -0.78
C THR A 96 11.71 -5.24 -0.16
N MET A 97 10.64 -5.26 -0.96
CA MET A 97 9.30 -5.60 -0.51
C MET A 97 9.21 -7.03 0.01
N LEU A 98 9.72 -8.00 -0.75
CA LEU A 98 9.68 -9.42 -0.36
C LEU A 98 10.52 -9.69 0.90
N ARG A 99 11.73 -9.13 0.98
CA ARG A 99 12.57 -9.26 2.18
C ARG A 99 11.88 -8.66 3.42
N THR A 100 11.26 -7.48 3.27
CA THR A 100 10.53 -6.84 4.36
C THR A 100 9.34 -7.69 4.79
N ALA A 101 8.58 -8.22 3.83
CA ALA A 101 7.47 -9.13 4.10
C ALA A 101 7.94 -10.41 4.83
N GLU A 102 9.05 -11.02 4.41
CA GLU A 102 9.64 -12.18 5.09
C GLU A 102 10.00 -11.88 6.55
N GLN A 103 10.61 -10.71 6.82
CA GLN A 103 10.94 -10.29 8.18
C GLN A 103 9.70 -10.05 9.04
N LEU A 104 8.66 -9.43 8.49
CA LEU A 104 7.38 -9.23 9.17
C LEU A 104 6.68 -10.56 9.48
N LYS A 105 6.68 -11.49 8.54
CA LYS A 105 6.14 -12.85 8.76
C LYS A 105 6.91 -13.60 9.85
N ALA A 106 8.23 -13.52 9.83
CA ALA A 106 9.08 -14.11 10.88
C ALA A 106 8.84 -13.49 12.25
N ALA A 107 8.42 -12.22 12.31
CA ALA A 107 8.03 -11.52 13.53
C ALA A 107 6.56 -11.78 13.96
N GLY A 108 5.82 -12.63 13.24
CA GLY A 108 4.47 -13.05 13.62
C GLY A 108 3.32 -12.28 12.93
N ALA A 109 3.58 -11.49 11.91
CA ALA A 109 2.51 -10.82 11.16
C ALA A 109 1.53 -11.83 10.53
N LYS A 110 0.23 -11.54 10.59
CA LYS A 110 -0.84 -12.41 10.10
C LYS A 110 -0.89 -12.40 8.57
N ASP A 111 -1.43 -11.35 7.96
CA ASP A 111 -1.51 -11.19 6.51
C ASP A 111 -0.74 -9.94 6.08
N ILE A 112 -0.01 -10.01 4.97
CA ILE A 112 0.76 -8.89 4.42
C ILE A 112 0.23 -8.53 3.05
N TYR A 113 -0.16 -7.28 2.90
CA TYR A 113 -0.69 -6.68 1.69
C TYR A 113 0.32 -5.67 1.16
N CYS A 114 0.94 -5.98 0.04
CA CYS A 114 1.94 -5.12 -0.59
C CYS A 114 1.26 -4.12 -1.52
N MET A 115 1.60 -2.84 -1.39
CA MET A 115 1.02 -1.76 -2.20
C MET A 115 2.11 -0.91 -2.80
N ALA A 116 2.06 -0.73 -4.12
CA ALA A 116 2.88 0.26 -4.82
C ALA A 116 2.13 0.76 -6.06
N PRO A 117 2.15 2.08 -6.35
CA PRO A 117 1.52 2.61 -7.57
C PRO A 117 2.08 1.99 -8.85
N PHE A 118 3.38 1.74 -8.88
CA PHE A 118 4.09 1.24 -10.03
C PHE A 118 4.80 -0.08 -9.73
N ALA A 119 4.74 -1.02 -10.68
CA ALA A 119 5.47 -2.27 -10.54
C ALA A 119 6.05 -2.71 -11.88
N LEU A 120 7.38 -2.86 -11.91
CA LEU A 120 8.14 -3.25 -13.10
C LEU A 120 8.45 -4.74 -13.12
N PHE A 121 8.53 -5.40 -11.96
CA PHE A 121 8.85 -6.81 -11.79
C PHE A 121 10.09 -7.25 -12.59
N THR A 122 11.19 -6.46 -12.50
CA THR A 122 12.39 -6.64 -13.37
C THR A 122 13.11 -7.97 -13.15
N ASN A 123 12.88 -8.66 -12.04
CA ASN A 123 13.41 -10.00 -11.78
C ASN A 123 12.43 -11.13 -12.16
N GLY A 124 11.37 -10.81 -12.91
CA GLY A 124 10.32 -11.77 -13.24
C GLY A 124 9.25 -11.92 -12.16
N LEU A 125 8.23 -12.70 -12.45
CA LEU A 125 7.10 -12.96 -11.54
C LEU A 125 7.35 -14.18 -10.64
N GLU A 126 8.28 -15.04 -11.01
CA GLU A 126 8.54 -16.32 -10.35
C GLU A 126 8.94 -16.11 -8.88
N VAL A 127 9.71 -15.05 -8.58
CA VAL A 127 10.10 -14.73 -7.20
C VAL A 127 8.90 -14.37 -6.32
N PHE A 128 7.88 -13.76 -6.92
CA PHE A 128 6.61 -13.46 -6.24
C PHE A 128 5.73 -14.71 -6.13
N ASP A 129 5.66 -15.53 -7.17
CA ASP A 129 4.94 -16.80 -7.15
C ASP A 129 5.46 -17.70 -6.03
N GLU A 130 6.79 -17.82 -5.88
CA GLU A 130 7.43 -18.58 -4.80
C GLU A 130 7.16 -17.99 -3.41
N ALA A 131 7.22 -16.66 -3.26
CA ALA A 131 6.96 -15.98 -2.00
C ALA A 131 5.48 -16.13 -1.59
N PHE A 132 4.56 -16.04 -2.55
CA PHE A 132 3.13 -16.27 -2.32
C PHE A 132 2.86 -17.73 -1.89
N ALA A 133 3.45 -18.69 -2.58
CA ALA A 133 3.32 -20.11 -2.22
C ALA A 133 3.84 -20.42 -0.80
N LYS A 134 4.85 -19.69 -0.34
CA LYS A 134 5.36 -19.75 1.05
C LYS A 134 4.48 -19.00 2.07
N GLY A 135 3.45 -18.28 1.63
CA GLY A 135 2.61 -17.46 2.49
C GLY A 135 3.31 -16.19 3.00
N THR A 136 4.33 -15.70 2.31
CA THR A 136 5.08 -14.50 2.70
C THR A 136 4.20 -13.25 2.63
N PHE A 137 3.32 -13.17 1.66
CA PHE A 137 2.33 -12.10 1.52
C PHE A 137 1.00 -12.67 0.99
N LYS A 138 -0.07 -11.89 1.09
CA LYS A 138 -1.41 -12.30 0.63
C LYS A 138 -1.74 -11.74 -0.73
N CYS A 139 -1.41 -10.48 -0.98
CA CYS A 139 -1.58 -9.89 -2.31
C CYS A 139 -0.60 -8.73 -2.56
N VAL A 140 -0.41 -8.42 -3.83
CA VAL A 140 0.29 -7.24 -4.32
C VAL A 140 -0.70 -6.41 -5.11
N CYS A 141 -0.94 -5.17 -4.68
CA CYS A 141 -1.82 -4.23 -5.36
C CYS A 141 -1.00 -3.14 -6.04
N THR A 142 -1.23 -2.95 -7.33
CA THR A 142 -0.60 -1.88 -8.12
C THR A 142 -1.62 -1.17 -8.99
N THR A 143 -1.22 -0.12 -9.69
CA THR A 143 -2.09 0.55 -10.66
C THR A 143 -1.79 0.08 -12.09
N ASN A 144 -2.70 0.40 -13.02
CA ASN A 144 -2.49 0.22 -14.46
C ASN A 144 -1.88 1.46 -15.16
N LEU A 145 -1.15 2.29 -14.44
CA LEU A 145 -0.49 3.48 -15.01
C LEU A 145 0.78 3.13 -15.81
N ILE A 146 1.30 1.92 -15.62
CA ILE A 146 2.39 1.38 -16.43
C ILE A 146 1.94 0.04 -17.03
N TYR A 147 2.64 -0.39 -18.05
CA TYR A 147 2.36 -1.67 -18.70
C TYR A 147 2.50 -2.82 -17.70
N ALA A 148 1.48 -3.65 -17.62
CA ALA A 148 1.48 -4.90 -16.90
C ALA A 148 1.29 -6.05 -17.90
N PRO A 149 2.18 -7.07 -17.94
CA PRO A 149 2.00 -8.21 -18.83
C PRO A 149 0.71 -8.98 -18.49
N GLU A 150 0.06 -9.54 -19.50
CA GLU A 150 -1.21 -10.25 -19.30
C GLU A 150 -1.09 -11.43 -18.31
N GLU A 151 0.05 -12.10 -18.30
CA GLU A 151 0.32 -13.18 -17.35
C GLU A 151 0.29 -12.72 -15.88
N LEU A 152 0.64 -11.46 -15.59
CA LEU A 152 0.54 -10.88 -14.24
C LEU A 152 -0.91 -10.83 -13.77
N LYS A 153 -1.84 -10.50 -14.67
CA LYS A 153 -3.28 -10.37 -14.35
C LYS A 153 -3.93 -11.72 -14.04
N THR A 154 -3.29 -12.82 -14.39
CA THR A 154 -3.78 -14.17 -14.10
C THR A 154 -3.33 -14.72 -12.74
N ARG A 155 -2.50 -13.97 -12.02
CA ARG A 155 -1.97 -14.40 -10.71
C ARG A 155 -3.00 -14.13 -9.60
N ASP A 156 -3.28 -15.14 -8.80
CA ASP A 156 -4.21 -15.04 -7.65
C ASP A 156 -3.78 -14.02 -6.61
N TRP A 157 -2.48 -13.73 -6.55
CA TRP A 157 -1.90 -12.77 -5.62
C TRP A 157 -1.89 -11.33 -6.13
N TYR A 158 -2.30 -11.07 -7.39
CA TYR A 158 -2.19 -9.75 -7.98
C TYR A 158 -3.54 -9.03 -8.06
N LEU A 159 -3.56 -7.79 -7.61
CA LEU A 159 -4.69 -6.88 -7.73
C LEU A 159 -4.27 -5.64 -8.51
N GLN A 160 -5.07 -5.26 -9.50
CA GLN A 160 -4.82 -4.05 -10.29
C GLN A 160 -5.88 -2.99 -10.04
N ALA A 161 -5.45 -1.85 -9.54
CA ALA A 161 -6.28 -0.67 -9.36
C ALA A 161 -6.41 0.09 -10.70
N ASP A 162 -7.65 0.28 -11.16
CA ASP A 162 -7.91 0.93 -12.45
C ASP A 162 -7.89 2.46 -12.33
N MET A 163 -6.87 3.09 -12.92
CA MET A 163 -6.69 4.54 -12.98
C MET A 163 -7.21 5.18 -14.27
N VAL A 164 -7.66 4.37 -15.26
CA VAL A 164 -8.11 4.88 -16.57
C VAL A 164 -9.24 5.89 -16.45
N PRO A 165 -10.31 5.67 -15.65
CA PRO A 165 -11.38 6.66 -15.52
C PRO A 165 -10.91 7.99 -14.94
N TYR A 166 -9.91 7.95 -14.06
CA TYR A 166 -9.34 9.16 -13.46
C TYR A 166 -8.46 9.91 -14.46
N MET A 167 -7.59 9.19 -15.16
CA MET A 167 -6.73 9.79 -16.18
C MET A 167 -7.56 10.38 -17.32
N GLY A 168 -8.63 9.69 -17.72
CA GLY A 168 -9.58 10.20 -18.72
C GLY A 168 -10.18 11.54 -18.35
N ARG A 169 -10.59 11.72 -17.08
CA ARG A 169 -11.12 13.01 -16.58
C ARG A 169 -10.08 14.12 -16.57
N ILE A 170 -8.82 13.82 -16.24
CA ILE A 170 -7.74 14.82 -16.30
C ILE A 170 -7.51 15.24 -17.75
N ILE A 171 -7.44 14.30 -18.69
CA ILE A 171 -7.24 14.57 -20.12
C ILE A 171 -8.40 15.41 -20.65
N ASP A 172 -9.63 15.07 -20.30
CA ASP A 172 -10.83 15.78 -20.73
C ASP A 172 -10.82 17.24 -20.22
N ALA A 173 -10.58 17.44 -18.93
CA ALA A 173 -10.50 18.77 -18.33
C ALA A 173 -9.38 19.62 -18.97
N LEU A 174 -8.22 19.03 -19.22
CA LEU A 174 -7.12 19.75 -19.91
C LEU A 174 -7.46 20.09 -21.36
N ASN A 175 -8.23 19.24 -22.05
CA ASN A 175 -8.63 19.46 -23.44
C ASN A 175 -9.75 20.52 -23.56
N THR A 176 -10.53 20.71 -22.52
CA THR A 176 -11.63 21.70 -22.45
C THR A 176 -11.27 22.97 -21.71
N ASP A 177 -9.99 23.15 -21.37
CA ASP A 177 -9.49 24.27 -20.55
C ASP A 177 -10.19 24.41 -19.18
N GLU A 178 -10.71 23.31 -18.64
CA GLU A 178 -11.31 23.27 -17.32
C GLU A 178 -10.26 23.10 -16.22
N SER A 179 -10.62 23.56 -15.00
CA SER A 179 -9.73 23.41 -13.86
C SER A 179 -9.62 21.96 -13.43
N ILE A 180 -8.40 21.45 -13.31
CA ILE A 180 -8.13 20.13 -12.72
C ILE A 180 -8.01 20.19 -11.18
N TYR A 181 -8.23 21.38 -10.59
CA TYR A 181 -8.02 21.60 -9.14
C TYR A 181 -8.81 20.59 -8.30
N ASP A 182 -10.10 20.44 -8.53
CA ASP A 182 -10.95 19.51 -7.77
C ASP A 182 -10.62 18.05 -8.02
N LEU A 183 -10.14 17.72 -9.22
CA LEU A 183 -9.69 16.37 -9.56
C LEU A 183 -8.46 15.96 -8.75
N ILE A 184 -7.54 16.88 -8.51
CA ILE A 184 -6.29 16.60 -7.80
C ILE A 184 -6.36 16.89 -6.30
N HIS A 185 -7.39 17.63 -5.80
CA HIS A 185 -7.53 18.03 -4.40
C HIS A 185 -8.70 17.37 -3.65
N SER A 186 -9.37 16.38 -4.22
CA SER A 186 -10.53 15.74 -3.58
C SER A 186 -10.16 14.96 -2.31
N THR A 187 -9.99 15.68 -1.21
CA THR A 187 -9.81 15.13 0.15
C THR A 187 -11.08 14.48 0.68
N SER A 188 -12.26 14.93 0.22
CA SER A 188 -13.56 14.48 0.73
C SER A 188 -13.78 12.97 0.58
N ARG A 189 -13.34 12.38 -0.53
CA ARG A 189 -13.63 10.98 -0.84
C ARG A 189 -12.84 9.97 0.02
N LEU A 190 -11.67 10.34 0.53
CA LEU A 190 -10.93 9.50 1.50
C LEU A 190 -11.54 9.60 2.89
N GLN A 191 -12.05 10.78 3.26
CA GLN A 191 -12.80 10.96 4.50
C GLN A 191 -14.14 10.23 4.44
N ASP A 192 -14.79 10.20 3.28
CA ASP A 192 -16.02 9.42 3.05
C ASP A 192 -15.74 7.92 3.13
N LEU A 193 -14.66 7.42 2.52
CA LEU A 193 -14.23 6.03 2.63
C LEU A 193 -13.87 5.66 4.07
N ALA A 194 -13.11 6.50 4.76
CA ALA A 194 -12.78 6.30 6.17
C ALA A 194 -14.02 6.34 7.07
N SER A 195 -15.05 7.10 6.68
CA SER A 195 -16.34 7.15 7.38
C SER A 195 -17.22 5.94 7.07
N GLN A 196 -17.23 5.47 5.83
CA GLN A 196 -17.95 4.26 5.42
C GLN A 196 -17.40 3.00 6.09
N MET A 197 -16.07 2.91 6.25
CA MET A 197 -15.45 1.84 7.04
C MET A 197 -15.85 1.87 8.53
N LYS A 198 -16.21 3.04 9.07
CA LYS A 198 -16.76 3.17 10.45
C LYS A 198 -18.24 2.77 10.54
N ILE A 199 -18.99 2.90 9.46
CA ILE A 199 -20.42 2.54 9.43
C ILE A 199 -20.63 1.04 9.32
N SER A 200 -19.72 0.30 8.64
CA SER A 200 -19.80 -1.16 8.63
C SER A 200 -19.56 -1.77 10.02
N ASP A 201 -18.67 -1.18 10.81
CA ASP A 201 -18.40 -1.61 12.18
C ASP A 201 -19.59 -1.38 13.15
N LEU A 202 -20.47 -0.41 12.83
CA LEU A 202 -21.68 -0.10 13.64
C LEU A 202 -22.91 -0.95 13.26
N ILE A 203 -22.92 -1.55 12.07
CA ILE A 203 -24.05 -2.38 11.61
C ILE A 203 -23.91 -3.82 12.12
N ASP A 204 -22.70 -4.31 12.36
CA ASP A 204 -22.46 -5.66 12.86
C ASP A 204 -22.69 -5.79 14.39
N GLU A 205 -22.80 -4.67 15.14
CA GLU A 205 -23.12 -4.69 16.59
C GLU A 205 -24.62 -4.73 16.91
N ASP A 206 -25.51 -4.38 15.97
CA ASP A 206 -26.96 -4.29 16.23
C ASP A 206 -27.75 -5.57 15.92
N ASP A 207 -27.15 -6.60 15.32
CA ASP A 207 -27.83 -7.84 14.93
C ASP A 207 -27.71 -9.00 15.95
N THR A 208 -27.19 -8.75 17.16
CA THR A 208 -27.04 -9.80 18.21
C THR A 208 -27.90 -9.61 19.45
N GLU A 209 -28.83 -8.65 19.48
CA GLU A 209 -29.86 -8.62 20.50
C GLU A 209 -31.27 -8.66 19.90
N THR A 210 -31.76 -9.80 19.49
CA THR A 210 -33.17 -10.21 19.64
C THR A 210 -33.35 -11.63 19.09
N ILE A 211 -33.31 -12.65 19.93
CA ILE A 211 -34.34 -13.68 20.19
C ILE A 211 -33.80 -14.64 21.26
#